data_f489daacdea7a53870c09af7e9680203
#
_entry.id   f489daacdea7a53870c09af7e9680203
#
_cell.length_a   1.000
_cell.length_b   1.000
_cell.length_c   1.000
_cell.angle_alpha   90.00
_cell.angle_beta   90.00
_cell.angle_gamma   90.00
#
_symmetry.space_group_name_H-M   'P 1'
#
loop_
_entity.id
_entity.type
_entity.pdbx_description
1 polymer ?
#
loop_
_entity_poly.entity_id
_entity_poly.type
_entity_poly.pdbx_seq_one_letter_code
_entity_poly.pdbx_strand_id
1 'polypeptide(L)' 'MLQILKYGFDEHGLNRIEAHINADNPASLKMHAKCGYKQEGILRQALYKHGEFKDVVVMSILKEELFEYYQE' A
#
# COMPACT_ATOMS: atom_id res chain seq x y z
N MET A 1 -3.86 -2.02 -11.01
CA MET A 1 -2.97 -1.36 -10.02
C MET A 1 -1.64 -0.89 -10.62
N LEU A 2 -0.99 -1.67 -11.46
CA LEU A 2 0.29 -1.28 -12.06
C LEU A 2 0.22 0.03 -12.84
N GLN A 3 -0.81 0.22 -13.66
CA GLN A 3 -0.94 1.44 -14.45
C GLN A 3 -1.08 2.69 -13.56
N ILE A 4 -1.79 2.56 -12.45
CA ILE A 4 -1.95 3.66 -11.51
C ILE A 4 -0.62 4.00 -10.85
N LEU A 5 0.16 2.99 -10.46
CA LEU A 5 1.47 3.20 -9.87
C LEU A 5 2.42 3.88 -10.83
N LYS A 6 2.47 3.40 -12.08
CA LYS A 6 3.32 4.03 -13.10
C LYS A 6 2.92 5.47 -13.35
N TYR A 7 1.63 5.75 -13.44
CA TYR A 7 1.15 7.11 -13.65
C TYR A 7 1.61 8.02 -12.50
N GLY A 8 1.42 7.58 -11.26
CA GLY A 8 1.81 8.36 -10.10
C GLY A 8 3.31 8.67 -10.09
N PHE A 9 4.15 7.65 -10.34
CA PHE A 9 5.59 7.81 -10.30
C PHE A 9 6.12 8.61 -11.50
N ASP A 10 5.65 8.31 -12.69
CA ASP A 10 6.20 8.88 -13.92
C ASP A 10 5.66 10.26 -14.22
N GLU A 11 4.36 10.47 -14.01
CA GLU A 11 3.71 11.73 -14.35
C GLU A 11 3.80 12.77 -13.24
N HIS A 12 3.82 12.35 -11.98
CA HIS A 12 3.82 13.26 -10.85
C HIS A 12 5.15 13.30 -10.10
N GLY A 13 6.14 12.55 -10.55
CA GLY A 13 7.46 12.57 -9.94
C GLY A 13 7.49 12.02 -8.52
N LEU A 14 6.53 11.20 -8.15
CA LEU A 14 6.47 10.62 -6.82
C LEU A 14 7.58 9.60 -6.62
N ASN A 15 8.14 9.57 -5.42
CA ASN A 15 9.14 8.58 -5.04
C ASN A 15 8.54 7.43 -4.24
N ARG A 16 7.34 7.61 -3.71
CA ARG A 16 6.75 6.67 -2.77
C ARG A 16 5.22 6.74 -2.85
N ILE A 17 4.58 5.59 -2.78
CA ILE A 17 3.12 5.49 -2.69
C ILE A 17 2.79 4.68 -1.45
N GLU A 18 1.92 5.21 -0.59
CA GLU A 18 1.45 4.52 0.59
C GLU A 18 0.01 4.06 0.41
N ALA A 19 -0.31 2.93 1.05
CA ALA A 19 -1.67 2.42 1.15
C ALA A 19 -1.98 2.16 2.62
N HIS A 20 -3.13 2.62 3.07
CA HIS A 20 -3.61 2.38 4.43
C HIS A 20 -4.75 1.37 4.35
N ILE A 21 -4.57 0.21 4.96
CA ILE A 21 -5.45 -0.93 4.78
C ILE A 21 -5.94 -1.40 6.14
N ASN A 22 -7.24 -1.65 6.26
CA ASN A 22 -7.80 -2.24 7.47
C ASN A 22 -7.10 -3.54 7.80
N ALA A 23 -6.68 -3.70 9.05
CA ALA A 23 -5.99 -4.91 9.50
C ALA A 23 -6.89 -6.15 9.40
N ASP A 24 -8.21 -5.97 9.42
CA ASP A 24 -9.16 -7.07 9.28
C ASP A 24 -9.56 -7.35 7.82
N ASN A 25 -8.79 -6.81 6.87
CA ASN A 25 -9.01 -7.06 5.44
C ASN A 25 -7.80 -7.80 4.85
N PRO A 26 -7.65 -9.10 5.13
CA PRO A 26 -6.48 -9.85 4.67
C PRO A 26 -6.39 -9.95 3.15
N ALA A 27 -7.52 -9.92 2.45
CA ALA A 27 -7.50 -9.98 0.99
C ALA A 27 -6.80 -8.77 0.39
N SER A 28 -7.07 -7.58 0.92
CA SER A 28 -6.43 -6.36 0.44
C SER A 28 -4.94 -6.33 0.79
N LEU A 29 -4.58 -6.77 2.01
CA LEU A 29 -3.18 -6.87 2.40
C LEU A 29 -2.41 -7.79 1.46
N LYS A 30 -2.99 -8.93 1.14
CA LYS A 30 -2.38 -9.91 0.24
C LYS A 30 -2.22 -9.34 -1.17
N MET A 31 -3.24 -8.65 -1.64
CA MET A 31 -3.21 -8.04 -2.98
C MET A 31 -2.09 -7.01 -3.07
N HIS A 32 -1.96 -6.14 -2.07
CA HIS A 32 -0.91 -5.12 -2.07
C HIS A 32 0.48 -5.76 -2.00
N ALA A 33 0.63 -6.80 -1.18
CA ALA A 33 1.91 -7.52 -1.10
C ALA A 33 2.29 -8.13 -2.45
N LYS A 34 1.31 -8.68 -3.16
CA LYS A 34 1.54 -9.24 -4.51
C LYS A 34 1.92 -8.17 -5.52
N CYS A 35 1.51 -6.93 -5.30
CA CYS A 35 1.86 -5.82 -6.18
C CYS A 35 3.21 -5.20 -5.84
N GLY A 36 3.93 -5.75 -4.87
CA GLY A 36 5.26 -5.29 -4.51
C GLY A 36 5.29 -4.35 -3.32
N TYR A 37 4.16 -4.06 -2.69
CA TYR A 37 4.12 -3.23 -1.49
C TYR A 37 4.77 -3.95 -0.32
N LYS A 38 5.44 -3.19 0.53
CA LYS A 38 6.04 -3.69 1.76
C LYS A 38 5.32 -3.08 2.95
N GLN A 39 5.18 -3.85 4.03
CA GLN A 39 4.54 -3.37 5.24
C GLN A 39 5.49 -2.47 6.02
N GLU A 40 5.03 -1.25 6.31
CA GLU A 40 5.81 -0.28 7.08
C GLU A 40 5.53 -0.39 8.57
N GLY A 41 4.28 -0.67 8.93
CA GLY A 41 3.89 -0.75 10.32
C GLY A 41 2.40 -0.83 10.49
N ILE A 42 1.96 -0.77 11.76
CA ILE A 42 0.54 -0.84 12.10
C ILE A 42 0.20 0.36 12.98
N LEU A 43 -0.84 1.09 12.58
CA LEU A 43 -1.40 2.19 13.37
C LEU A 43 -2.51 1.60 14.23
N ARG A 44 -2.27 1.55 15.53
CA ARG A 44 -3.23 0.95 16.46
C ARG A 44 -4.45 1.85 16.62
N GLN A 45 -5.65 1.26 16.49
CA GLN A 45 -6.93 1.95 16.71
C GLN A 45 -7.05 3.25 15.93
N ALA A 46 -6.56 3.26 14.70
CA ALA A 46 -6.52 4.45 13.87
C ALA A 46 -7.81 4.69 13.10
N LEU A 47 -8.72 3.72 13.07
CA LEU A 47 -9.97 3.81 12.33
C LEU A 47 -11.12 3.40 13.22
N TYR A 48 -12.18 4.24 13.27
CA TYR A 48 -13.41 3.90 13.97
C TYR A 48 -14.46 3.51 12.94
N LYS A 49 -14.96 2.28 13.04
CA LYS A 49 -15.91 1.75 12.06
C LYS A 49 -16.82 0.73 12.74
N HIS A 50 -18.11 0.83 12.46
CA HIS A 50 -19.11 -0.10 12.98
C HIS A 50 -19.07 -0.23 14.51
N GLY A 51 -18.86 0.87 15.21
CA GLY A 51 -18.83 0.89 16.66
C GLY A 51 -17.55 0.37 17.29
N GLU A 52 -16.53 0.09 16.49
CA GLU A 52 -15.26 -0.46 16.97
C GLU A 52 -14.08 0.31 16.42
N PHE A 53 -13.02 0.38 17.22
CA PHE A 53 -11.72 0.87 16.73
C PHE A 53 -10.98 -0.27 16.05
N LYS A 54 -10.42 0.04 14.88
CA LYS A 54 -9.69 -0.92 14.05
C LYS A 54 -8.26 -0.47 13.87
N ASP A 55 -7.35 -1.43 13.80
CA ASP A 55 -5.97 -1.14 13.43
C ASP A 55 -5.87 -0.93 11.92
N VAL A 56 -4.90 -0.13 11.50
CA VAL A 56 -4.64 0.15 10.09
C VAL A 56 -3.20 -0.27 9.78
N VAL A 57 -3.04 -1.10 8.77
CA VAL A 57 -1.72 -1.51 8.29
C VAL A 57 -1.27 -0.51 7.24
N VAL A 58 -0.06 0.02 7.39
CA VAL A 58 0.53 0.93 6.42
C VAL A 58 1.48 0.12 5.54
N MET A 59 1.21 0.13 4.25
CA MET A 59 2.07 -0.49 3.26
C MET A 59 2.54 0.55 2.28
N SER A 60 3.69 0.33 1.66
CA SER A 60 4.23 1.28 0.70
C SER A 60 5.05 0.58 -0.37
N ILE A 61 5.21 1.29 -1.48
CA ILE A 61 6.11 0.86 -2.53
C ILE A 61 6.93 2.08 -2.99
N LEU A 62 8.22 1.90 -3.13
CA LEU A 62 9.12 2.94 -3.62
C LEU A 62 9.25 2.85 -5.14
N LYS A 63 9.56 3.97 -5.77
CA LYS A 63 9.71 4.01 -7.22
C LYS A 63 10.71 2.98 -7.74
N GLU A 64 11.85 2.86 -7.09
CA GLU A 64 12.87 1.89 -7.49
C GLU A 64 12.41 0.45 -7.30
N GLU A 65 11.59 0.19 -6.26
CA GLU A 65 11.02 -1.13 -6.03
C GLU A 65 10.01 -1.49 -7.11
N LEU A 66 9.26 -0.51 -7.60
CA LEU A 66 8.32 -0.73 -8.67
C LEU A 66 9.04 -1.21 -9.95
N PHE A 67 10.13 -0.55 -10.30
CA PHE A 67 10.90 -0.92 -11.48
C PHE A 67 11.53 -2.31 -11.33
N GLU A 68 12.01 -2.66 -10.14
CA GLU A 68 12.53 -4.00 -9.89
C GLU A 68 11.45 -5.07 -10.00
N TYR A 69 10.29 -4.80 -9.40
CA TYR A 69 9.21 -5.78 -9.31
C TYR A 69 8.56 -6.03 -10.67
N TYR A 70 8.40 -4.98 -11.47
CA TYR A 70 7.73 -5.06 -12.77
C TYR A 70 8.69 -4.99 -13.94
N GLN A 71 9.92 -5.32 -13.72
CA GLN A 71 10.92 -5.32 -14.78
C GLN A 71 10.61 -6.40 -15.78
N GLU A 72 10.67 -6.05 -17.06
CA GLU A 72 10.44 -6.99 -18.15
C GLU A 72 11.75 -7.53 -18.71
#